data_720ea07f8056adf52b582b05fabdf586
#
_entry.id   720ea07f8056adf52b582b05fabdf586
#
_cell.length_a   1.000
_cell.length_b   1.000
_cell.length_c   1.000
_cell.angle_alpha   90.00
_cell.angle_beta   90.00
_cell.angle_gamma   90.00
#
_symmetry.space_group_name_H-M   'P 1'
#
loop_
_entity.id
_entity.type
_entity.pdbx_description
1 polymer ?
#
loop_
_entity_poly.entity_id
_entity_poly.type
_entity_poly.pdbx_seq_one_letter_code
_entity_poly.pdbx_strand_id
1 'polypeptide(L)'
;MALPTLNAPTHLASDLATRRMRGVVRTLSLAVALLLPLAAWAADPIDDALEQCLQSPRGSTTAGMTECTHTAYQAYDRQMNTLYQAVMAKSDPVSREAIRNAQRAWLAYRNAQKVADNAPWRADAGSVASPDIEGLNVEAIRARIAELEYYPH
;
A
#
# COMPACT_ATOMS: atom_id res chain seq x y z
N MET A 1 -18.61 -11.58 58.40
CA MET A 1 -18.26 -10.39 59.24
C MET A 1 -18.35 -9.20 58.28
N ALA A 2 -19.47 -8.64 58.24
CA ALA A 2 -20.01 -7.46 58.90
C ALA A 2 -19.57 -6.17 58.15
N LEU A 3 -20.52 -5.65 57.34
CA LEU A 3 -20.66 -4.22 57.00
C LEU A 3 -20.94 -3.39 58.27
N PRO A 4 -20.70 -2.10 58.28
CA PRO A 4 -21.80 -1.15 58.29
C PRO A 4 -21.58 0.06 57.36
N THR A 5 -22.56 0.46 56.56
CA THR A 5 -23.74 1.34 56.71
C THR A 5 -23.49 2.78 57.16
N LEU A 6 -23.95 3.68 56.28
CA LEU A 6 -24.69 4.94 56.50
C LEU A 6 -23.93 6.18 57.03
N ASN A 7 -23.96 7.30 56.30
CA ASN A 7 -24.94 8.38 56.56
C ASN A 7 -24.78 9.55 55.59
N ALA A 8 -25.87 9.94 54.99
CA ALA A 8 -26.07 11.32 54.53
C ALA A 8 -26.58 12.19 55.69
N PRO A 9 -26.47 13.52 55.60
CA PRO A 9 -27.70 14.29 55.53
C PRO A 9 -27.70 15.50 54.56
N THR A 10 -28.82 15.61 53.93
CA THR A 10 -29.57 16.77 53.49
C THR A 10 -29.41 18.05 54.32
N HIS A 11 -29.47 19.22 53.65
CA HIS A 11 -30.29 20.41 53.96
C HIS A 11 -29.98 21.49 52.91
N LEU A 12 -30.96 21.85 52.05
CA LEU A 12 -31.96 22.93 52.10
C LEU A 12 -31.34 24.32 51.88
N ALA A 13 -31.64 24.82 50.76
CA ALA A 13 -32.72 25.71 50.32
C ALA A 13 -32.35 27.20 50.32
N SER A 14 -32.73 27.83 49.22
CA SER A 14 -33.19 29.21 49.06
C SER A 14 -32.14 30.32 49.12
N ASP A 15 -31.90 31.08 48.08
CA ASP A 15 -32.76 32.24 47.82
C ASP A 15 -32.47 32.91 46.46
N LEU A 16 -33.54 33.42 45.95
CA LEU A 16 -33.72 34.27 44.79
C LEU A 16 -32.98 35.62 44.90
N ALA A 17 -32.44 36.10 43.84
CA ALA A 17 -32.76 37.46 43.32
C ALA A 17 -31.98 37.82 42.08
N THR A 18 -32.71 37.88 40.97
CA THR A 18 -32.65 38.89 39.92
C THR A 18 -31.46 39.84 39.87
N ARG A 19 -30.72 39.80 38.77
CA ARG A 19 -30.51 41.02 37.96
C ARG A 19 -30.20 40.70 36.52
N ARG A 20 -31.09 41.23 35.66
CA ARG A 20 -30.88 41.42 34.21
C ARG A 20 -29.60 42.20 34.02
N MET A 21 -28.73 41.71 33.12
CA MET A 21 -28.04 42.63 32.19
C MET A 21 -27.76 41.91 30.88
N ARG A 22 -28.34 42.50 29.84
CA ARG A 22 -28.19 42.18 28.45
C ARG A 22 -26.73 42.39 28.05
N GLY A 23 -26.06 41.33 27.60
CA GLY A 23 -24.81 41.43 26.90
C GLY A 23 -24.84 40.38 25.79
N VAL A 24 -25.31 40.79 24.62
CA VAL A 24 -25.22 39.97 23.41
C VAL A 24 -23.76 39.98 23.01
N VAL A 25 -23.00 38.99 23.45
CA VAL A 25 -21.69 38.72 22.84
C VAL A 25 -21.92 37.67 21.76
N ARG A 26 -22.05 38.16 20.53
CA ARG A 26 -21.97 37.30 19.35
C ARG A 26 -20.52 36.82 19.23
N THR A 27 -20.22 35.67 19.77
CA THR A 27 -18.98 34.95 19.44
C THR A 27 -19.13 34.38 18.03
N LEU A 28 -18.57 35.08 17.06
CA LEU A 28 -18.30 34.50 15.76
C LEU A 28 -17.26 33.38 15.97
N SER A 29 -17.74 32.15 16.08
CA SER A 29 -16.87 30.97 15.96
C SER A 29 -16.44 30.87 14.50
N LEU A 30 -15.25 31.40 14.18
CA LEU A 30 -14.58 31.08 12.94
C LEU A 30 -14.17 29.60 13.03
N ALA A 31 -14.99 28.72 12.46
CA ALA A 31 -14.61 27.36 12.15
C ALA A 31 -13.60 27.43 11.00
N VAL A 32 -12.31 27.52 11.33
CA VAL A 32 -11.24 27.29 10.37
C VAL A 32 -11.25 25.79 10.08
N ALA A 33 -11.99 25.40 9.03
CA ALA A 33 -11.86 24.07 8.46
C ALA A 33 -10.45 23.94 7.92
N LEU A 34 -9.57 23.24 8.66
CA LEU A 34 -8.30 22.77 8.16
C LEU A 34 -8.59 21.79 7.02
N LEU A 35 -8.61 22.29 5.80
CA LEU A 35 -8.52 21.50 4.59
C LEU A 35 -7.07 20.94 4.54
N LEU A 36 -6.82 19.86 5.28
CA LEU A 36 -5.65 19.05 5.04
C LEU A 36 -5.82 18.47 3.63
N PRO A 37 -4.90 18.71 2.70
CA PRO A 37 -4.90 17.96 1.46
C PRO A 37 -4.74 16.49 1.84
N LEU A 38 -5.79 15.69 1.65
CA LEU A 38 -5.62 14.26 1.52
C LEU A 38 -4.68 14.10 0.32
N ALA A 39 -3.39 13.86 0.60
CA ALA A 39 -2.50 13.35 -0.41
C ALA A 39 -3.14 12.04 -0.87
N ALA A 40 -3.92 12.11 -1.93
CA ALA A 40 -4.35 10.93 -2.65
C ALA A 40 -3.04 10.26 -3.06
N TRP A 41 -2.73 9.13 -2.48
CA TRP A 41 -1.70 8.27 -3.00
C TRP A 41 -2.14 7.95 -4.42
N ALA A 42 -1.45 8.56 -5.38
CA ALA A 42 -1.74 8.29 -6.76
C ALA A 42 -1.55 6.79 -6.95
N ALA A 43 -2.61 6.09 -7.34
CA ALA A 43 -2.52 4.69 -7.67
C ALA A 43 -1.46 4.53 -8.78
N ASP A 44 -0.70 3.45 -8.73
CA ASP A 44 0.30 3.17 -9.76
C ASP A 44 -0.45 2.96 -11.10
N PRO A 45 -0.12 3.70 -12.17
CA PRO A 45 -0.81 3.56 -13.45
C PRO A 45 -0.73 2.14 -14.03
N ILE A 46 0.26 1.33 -13.62
CA ILE A 46 0.36 -0.08 -14.02
C ILE A 46 -0.71 -0.90 -13.28
N ASP A 47 -0.95 -0.62 -11.99
CA ASP A 47 -2.00 -1.27 -11.22
C ASP A 47 -3.39 -0.90 -11.76
N ASP A 48 -3.61 0.37 -12.08
CA ASP A 48 -4.87 0.83 -12.70
C ASP A 48 -5.14 0.13 -14.03
N ALA A 49 -4.12 -0.01 -14.87
CA ALA A 49 -4.23 -0.70 -16.16
C ALA A 49 -4.49 -2.20 -15.98
N LEU A 50 -3.86 -2.84 -14.99
CA LEU A 50 -4.10 -4.24 -14.64
C LEU A 50 -5.54 -4.43 -14.18
N GLU A 51 -6.02 -3.61 -13.26
CA GLU A 51 -7.39 -3.70 -12.76
C GLU A 51 -8.42 -3.52 -13.87
N GLN A 52 -8.24 -2.52 -14.72
CA GLN A 52 -9.11 -2.30 -15.90
C GLN A 52 -9.13 -3.51 -16.84
N CYS A 53 -7.97 -4.12 -17.10
CA CYS A 53 -7.88 -5.32 -17.92
C CYS A 53 -8.63 -6.49 -17.27
N LEU A 54 -8.44 -6.73 -15.98
CA LEU A 54 -9.10 -7.81 -15.24
C LEU A 54 -10.62 -7.63 -15.17
N GLN A 55 -11.12 -6.40 -15.09
CA GLN A 55 -12.54 -6.08 -15.09
C GLN A 55 -13.18 -6.13 -16.51
N SER A 56 -12.39 -6.21 -17.55
CA SER A 56 -12.87 -6.29 -18.92
C SER A 56 -13.35 -7.72 -19.30
N PRO A 57 -14.07 -7.89 -20.41
CA PRO A 57 -14.40 -9.23 -20.92
C PRO A 57 -13.20 -10.16 -21.12
N ARG A 58 -12.01 -9.61 -21.40
CA ARG A 58 -10.76 -10.38 -21.49
C ARG A 58 -10.42 -11.01 -20.13
N GLY A 59 -10.51 -10.28 -19.03
CA GLY A 59 -10.21 -10.75 -17.69
C GLY A 59 -11.19 -11.79 -17.14
N SER A 60 -12.30 -12.05 -17.81
CA SER A 60 -13.29 -13.05 -17.37
C SER A 60 -12.87 -14.50 -17.58
N THR A 61 -11.76 -14.75 -18.26
CA THR A 61 -11.20 -16.09 -18.50
C THR A 61 -9.83 -16.25 -17.85
N THR A 62 -9.48 -17.48 -17.47
CA THR A 62 -8.16 -17.77 -16.89
C THR A 62 -7.01 -17.33 -17.80
N ALA A 63 -7.12 -17.60 -19.11
CA ALA A 63 -6.13 -17.19 -20.08
C ALA A 63 -6.02 -15.65 -20.18
N GLY A 64 -7.16 -14.95 -20.16
CA GLY A 64 -7.19 -13.50 -20.19
C GLY A 64 -6.65 -12.87 -18.89
N MET A 65 -6.93 -13.45 -17.72
CA MET A 65 -6.32 -13.02 -16.47
C MET A 65 -4.81 -13.17 -16.51
N THR A 66 -4.30 -14.31 -16.99
CA THR A 66 -2.86 -14.53 -17.17
C THR A 66 -2.24 -13.46 -18.08
N GLU A 67 -2.90 -13.15 -19.20
CA GLU A 67 -2.41 -12.13 -20.16
C GLU A 67 -2.41 -10.72 -19.57
N CYS A 68 -3.48 -10.32 -18.83
CA CYS A 68 -3.55 -9.04 -18.13
C CYS A 68 -2.39 -8.91 -17.14
N THR A 69 -2.18 -9.93 -16.29
CA THR A 69 -1.14 -9.92 -15.26
C THR A 69 0.25 -9.96 -15.89
N HIS A 70 0.46 -10.73 -16.97
CA HIS A 70 1.71 -10.74 -17.71
C HIS A 70 2.04 -9.37 -18.32
N THR A 71 1.03 -8.64 -18.82
CA THR A 71 1.21 -7.28 -19.34
C THR A 71 1.69 -6.32 -18.24
N ALA A 72 1.10 -6.40 -17.04
CA ALA A 72 1.55 -5.63 -15.89
C ALA A 72 2.98 -6.02 -15.47
N TYR A 73 3.30 -7.32 -15.42
CA TYR A 73 4.65 -7.82 -15.17
C TYR A 73 5.68 -7.18 -16.10
N GLN A 74 5.40 -7.13 -17.42
CA GLN A 74 6.29 -6.51 -18.39
C GLN A 74 6.44 -4.99 -18.19
N ALA A 75 5.39 -4.31 -17.75
CA ALA A 75 5.43 -2.88 -17.45
C ALA A 75 6.31 -2.61 -16.23
N TYR A 76 6.15 -3.38 -15.16
CA TYR A 76 7.01 -3.30 -13.97
C TYR A 76 8.47 -3.69 -14.26
N ASP A 77 8.71 -4.67 -15.13
CA ASP A 77 10.09 -5.02 -15.53
C ASP A 77 10.78 -3.83 -16.23
N ARG A 78 10.07 -3.11 -17.09
CA ARG A 78 10.60 -1.88 -17.71
C ARG A 78 10.88 -0.79 -16.68
N GLN A 79 9.97 -0.57 -15.72
CA GLN A 79 10.13 0.41 -14.65
C GLN A 79 11.34 0.06 -13.78
N MET A 80 11.46 -1.18 -13.33
CA MET A 80 12.59 -1.68 -12.56
C MET A 80 13.92 -1.45 -13.29
N ASN A 81 13.98 -1.78 -14.57
CA ASN A 81 15.19 -1.59 -15.36
C ASN A 81 15.57 -0.11 -15.51
N THR A 82 14.58 0.77 -15.71
CA THR A 82 14.80 2.22 -15.78
C THR A 82 15.35 2.76 -14.46
N LEU A 83 14.74 2.37 -13.34
CA LEU A 83 15.19 2.77 -12.00
C LEU A 83 16.60 2.23 -11.71
N TYR A 84 16.87 0.95 -12.03
CA TYR A 84 18.20 0.37 -11.87
C TYR A 84 19.27 1.17 -12.61
N GLN A 85 19.01 1.59 -13.87
CA GLN A 85 19.95 2.41 -14.62
C GLN A 85 20.17 3.79 -13.97
N ALA A 86 19.12 4.43 -13.44
CA ALA A 86 19.23 5.70 -12.75
C ALA A 86 20.09 5.56 -11.48
N VAL A 87 19.83 4.52 -10.66
CA VAL A 87 20.64 4.18 -9.48
C VAL A 87 22.11 3.96 -9.86
N MET A 88 22.37 3.18 -10.92
CA MET A 88 23.73 2.91 -11.37
C MET A 88 24.47 4.16 -11.84
N ALA A 89 23.76 5.11 -12.46
CA ALA A 89 24.33 6.37 -12.90
C ALA A 89 24.73 7.31 -11.73
N LYS A 90 24.00 7.24 -10.62
CA LYS A 90 24.22 8.10 -9.43
C LYS A 90 25.16 7.48 -8.39
N SER A 91 25.40 6.18 -8.43
CA SER A 91 26.22 5.47 -7.45
C SER A 91 27.73 5.69 -7.69
N ASP A 92 28.49 5.75 -6.62
CA ASP A 92 29.96 5.67 -6.66
C ASP A 92 30.44 4.27 -7.14
N PRO A 93 31.72 4.12 -7.53
CA PRO A 93 32.20 2.84 -8.06
C PRO A 93 32.04 1.64 -7.15
N VAL A 94 32.20 1.80 -5.83
CA VAL A 94 32.11 0.71 -4.85
C VAL A 94 30.65 0.30 -4.66
N SER A 95 29.77 1.27 -4.43
CA SER A 95 28.32 1.04 -4.33
C SER A 95 27.74 0.44 -5.61
N ARG A 96 28.21 0.93 -6.77
CA ARG A 96 27.78 0.39 -8.09
C ARG A 96 28.08 -1.09 -8.25
N GLU A 97 29.27 -1.54 -7.81
CA GLU A 97 29.62 -2.96 -7.87
C GLU A 97 28.75 -3.81 -6.92
N ALA A 98 28.52 -3.32 -5.70
CA ALA A 98 27.66 -4.00 -4.73
C ALA A 98 26.21 -4.11 -5.24
N ILE A 99 25.65 -3.02 -5.77
CA ILE A 99 24.27 -2.98 -6.33
C ILE A 99 24.15 -3.90 -7.54
N ARG A 100 25.16 -3.92 -8.41
CA ARG A 100 25.21 -4.85 -9.56
C ARG A 100 25.20 -6.30 -9.11
N ASN A 101 25.97 -6.64 -8.06
CA ASN A 101 26.00 -7.98 -7.51
C ASN A 101 24.66 -8.38 -6.90
N ALA A 102 24.02 -7.47 -6.17
CA ALA A 102 22.68 -7.68 -5.62
C ALA A 102 21.64 -7.90 -6.72
N GLN A 103 21.69 -7.11 -7.82
CA GLN A 103 20.78 -7.29 -8.96
C GLN A 103 20.98 -8.65 -9.64
N ARG A 104 22.21 -9.09 -9.83
CA ARG A 104 22.51 -10.42 -10.39
C ARG A 104 21.99 -11.55 -9.53
N ALA A 105 22.20 -11.45 -8.21
CA ALA A 105 21.71 -12.44 -7.24
C ALA A 105 20.17 -12.50 -7.23
N TRP A 106 19.50 -11.33 -7.28
CA TRP A 106 18.04 -11.25 -7.36
C TRP A 106 17.51 -11.89 -8.66
N LEU A 107 18.14 -11.64 -9.80
CA LEU A 107 17.76 -12.27 -11.08
C LEU A 107 17.91 -13.78 -11.02
N ALA A 108 19.00 -14.29 -10.41
CA ALA A 108 19.21 -15.72 -10.24
C ALA A 108 18.14 -16.35 -9.33
N TYR A 109 17.82 -15.70 -8.21
CA TYR A 109 16.73 -16.10 -7.33
C TYR A 109 15.39 -16.16 -8.05
N ARG A 110 15.02 -15.08 -8.76
CA ARG A 110 13.76 -15.00 -9.52
C ARG A 110 13.64 -16.13 -10.54
N ASN A 111 14.73 -16.43 -11.27
CA ASN A 111 14.73 -17.51 -12.24
C ASN A 111 14.57 -18.89 -11.58
N ALA A 112 15.23 -19.14 -10.45
CA ALA A 112 15.07 -20.36 -9.70
C ALA A 112 13.64 -20.50 -9.14
N GLN A 113 13.06 -19.39 -8.65
CA GLN A 113 11.68 -19.36 -8.14
C GLN A 113 10.67 -19.70 -9.25
N LYS A 114 10.84 -19.16 -10.46
CA LYS A 114 9.99 -19.54 -11.61
C LYS A 114 10.01 -21.03 -11.92
N VAL A 115 11.17 -21.68 -11.79
CA VAL A 115 11.26 -23.14 -11.96
C VAL A 115 10.49 -23.86 -10.84
N ALA A 116 10.64 -23.43 -9.60
CA ALA A 116 9.95 -24.00 -8.46
C ALA A 116 8.42 -23.84 -8.56
N ASP A 117 7.96 -22.66 -8.99
CA ASP A 117 6.54 -22.36 -9.15
C ASP A 117 5.86 -23.17 -10.28
N ASN A 118 6.62 -23.64 -11.25
CA ASN A 118 6.15 -24.49 -12.34
C ASN A 118 6.47 -25.97 -12.12
N ALA A 119 6.94 -26.35 -10.94
CA ALA A 119 7.29 -27.75 -10.66
C ALA A 119 6.02 -28.63 -10.46
N PRO A 120 6.17 -29.98 -10.57
CA PRO A 120 5.04 -30.93 -10.56
C PRO A 120 4.11 -30.86 -9.35
N TRP A 121 4.56 -30.31 -8.21
CA TRP A 121 3.69 -30.13 -7.05
C TRP A 121 2.47 -29.22 -7.30
N ARG A 122 2.50 -28.41 -8.35
CA ARG A 122 1.36 -27.58 -8.79
C ARG A 122 0.46 -28.23 -9.84
N ALA A 123 0.75 -29.46 -10.26
CA ALA A 123 -0.01 -30.12 -11.33
C ALA A 123 -1.54 -30.19 -11.05
N ASP A 124 -1.91 -30.29 -9.78
CA ASP A 124 -3.31 -30.39 -9.35
C ASP A 124 -4.02 -29.02 -9.18
N ALA A 125 -3.29 -27.90 -9.33
CA ALA A 125 -3.87 -26.57 -9.17
C ALA A 125 -4.79 -26.15 -10.35
N GLY A 126 -4.78 -26.90 -11.44
CA GLY A 126 -5.62 -26.64 -12.60
C GLY A 126 -5.25 -25.35 -13.34
N SER A 127 -6.19 -24.78 -14.08
CA SER A 127 -5.94 -23.62 -14.94
C SER A 127 -5.66 -22.32 -14.18
N VAL A 128 -6.05 -22.22 -12.90
CA VAL A 128 -5.80 -21.04 -12.07
C VAL A 128 -4.34 -20.90 -11.65
N ALA A 129 -3.53 -21.93 -11.78
CA ALA A 129 -2.10 -21.87 -11.49
C ALA A 129 -1.36 -20.79 -12.32
N SER A 130 -1.76 -20.58 -13.57
CA SER A 130 -1.07 -19.64 -14.47
C SER A 130 -1.24 -18.17 -14.03
N PRO A 131 -2.45 -17.62 -13.79
CA PRO A 131 -2.58 -16.26 -13.30
C PRO A 131 -1.99 -16.08 -11.91
N ASP A 132 -2.03 -17.09 -11.04
CA ASP A 132 -1.39 -17.03 -9.71
C ASP A 132 0.12 -16.89 -9.82
N ILE A 133 0.78 -17.67 -10.70
CA ILE A 133 2.23 -17.58 -10.92
C ILE A 133 2.60 -16.21 -11.50
N GLU A 134 1.83 -15.67 -12.44
CA GLU A 134 2.08 -14.33 -12.96
C GLU A 134 1.87 -13.25 -11.89
N GLY A 135 0.90 -13.41 -11.00
CA GLY A 135 0.72 -12.55 -9.82
C GLY A 135 1.95 -12.54 -8.92
N LEU A 136 2.50 -13.70 -8.59
CA LEU A 136 3.74 -13.82 -7.79
C LEU A 136 4.94 -13.16 -8.50
N ASN A 137 5.02 -13.24 -9.83
CA ASN A 137 6.06 -12.56 -10.61
C ASN A 137 5.92 -11.03 -10.52
N VAL A 138 4.70 -10.50 -10.57
CA VAL A 138 4.42 -9.06 -10.39
C VAL A 138 4.86 -8.60 -9.00
N GLU A 139 4.47 -9.33 -7.94
CA GLU A 139 4.85 -8.99 -6.57
C GLU A 139 6.37 -8.99 -6.37
N ALA A 140 7.07 -9.96 -6.94
CA ALA A 140 8.53 -10.04 -6.84
C ALA A 140 9.23 -8.84 -7.49
N ILE A 141 8.73 -8.35 -8.64
CA ILE A 141 9.29 -7.15 -9.30
C ILE A 141 8.97 -5.89 -8.51
N ARG A 142 7.74 -5.73 -8.01
CA ARG A 142 7.35 -4.58 -7.18
C ARG A 142 8.22 -4.47 -5.92
N ALA A 143 8.45 -5.59 -5.24
CA ALA A 143 9.37 -5.63 -4.11
C ALA A 143 10.78 -5.18 -4.50
N ARG A 144 11.27 -5.60 -5.67
CA ARG A 144 12.58 -5.17 -6.16
C ARG A 144 12.65 -3.69 -6.50
N ILE A 145 11.60 -3.13 -7.08
CA ILE A 145 11.48 -1.68 -7.34
C ILE A 145 11.59 -0.91 -6.02
N ALA A 146 10.81 -1.31 -5.00
CA ALA A 146 10.85 -0.68 -3.70
C ALA A 146 12.24 -0.75 -3.03
N GLU A 147 12.98 -1.88 -3.18
CA GLU A 147 14.36 -1.97 -2.73
C GLU A 147 15.29 -1.00 -3.50
N LEU A 148 15.13 -0.85 -4.81
CA LEU A 148 15.95 0.04 -5.61
C LEU A 148 15.70 1.52 -5.29
N GLU A 149 14.50 1.89 -4.85
CA GLU A 149 14.14 3.25 -4.44
C GLU A 149 14.88 3.74 -3.18
N TYR A 150 15.47 2.83 -2.40
CA TYR A 150 16.35 3.20 -1.28
C TYR A 150 17.69 3.76 -1.72
N TYR A 151 18.12 3.51 -2.94
CA TYR A 151 19.40 4.00 -3.44
C TYR A 151 19.25 5.39 -4.08
N PRO A 152 20.33 6.19 -4.13
CA PRO A 152 20.32 7.45 -4.87
C PRO A 152 20.00 7.23 -6.36
N HIS A 153 19.03 7.97 -6.92
CA HIS A 153 18.59 7.85 -8.31
C HIS A 153 18.15 9.20 -8.90
#